data_15bc37e50a53b6219fab28bd805260df
#
_entry.id   15bc37e50a53b6219fab28bd805260df
#
_cell.length_a   1.000
_cell.length_b   1.000
_cell.length_c   1.000
_cell.angle_alpha   90.00
_cell.angle_beta   90.00
_cell.angle_gamma   90.00
#
_symmetry.space_group_name_H-M   'P 1'
#
loop_
_entity.id
_entity.type
_entity.pdbx_description
1 polymer ?
#
loop_
_entity_poly.entity_id
_entity_poly.type
_entity_poly.pdbx_seq_one_letter_code
_entity_poly.pdbx_strand_id
1 'polypeptide(L)'
;PKSATFRTADVVGLDTMCYVANTAYEKCPDDPEKDVFKLPDYINKMVSNKWLGQKSGQGFYKKVDKGIIHSLNLKTLEYEPMNKKRHAAFTLAKEKTYLRDRLNAIVRSDDVAGEFLWKTFSRTLIYSANLAVIIADDVYSIDRAMKWGFGWELGPFEVLDAIGLNYFVDRCKKDGVAVPSWLLDLKSKQISSIYAYLDGKKYFYNLEAKDYTELLYHEKHIDFQIYKSKNNIIDKHWSASLVDLEDGVAAIE
;
A
#
# COMPACT_ATOMS: atom_id res chain seq x y z
N PRO A 1 -3.75 -0.19 6.55
CA PRO A 1 -4.81 0.23 7.49
C PRO A 1 -5.52 -0.97 8.10
N LYS A 2 -5.93 -0.85 9.37
CA LYS A 2 -6.60 -1.92 10.11
C LYS A 2 -8.06 -2.17 9.68
N SER A 3 -8.62 -1.33 8.81
CA SER A 3 -10.00 -1.41 8.33
C SER A 3 -10.06 -1.70 6.83
N ALA A 4 -11.04 -2.50 6.43
CA ALA A 4 -11.30 -2.80 5.02
C ALA A 4 -12.01 -1.60 4.36
N THR A 5 -11.75 -1.36 3.06
CA THR A 5 -12.24 -0.22 2.29
C THR A 5 -13.74 0.02 2.44
N PHE A 6 -14.57 -0.98 2.19
CA PHE A 6 -16.04 -0.84 2.29
C PHE A 6 -16.52 -0.59 3.74
N ARG A 7 -15.80 -1.15 4.72
CA ARG A 7 -16.13 -0.89 6.12
C ARG A 7 -15.78 0.53 6.53
N THR A 8 -14.67 1.06 6.04
CA THR A 8 -14.29 2.46 6.25
C THR A 8 -15.31 3.38 5.60
N ALA A 9 -15.76 3.09 4.38
CA ALA A 9 -16.80 3.86 3.70
C ALA A 9 -18.11 3.91 4.51
N ASP A 10 -18.52 2.78 5.10
CA ASP A 10 -19.72 2.72 5.95
C ASP A 10 -19.55 3.51 7.27
N VAL A 11 -18.34 3.59 7.82
CA VAL A 11 -18.05 4.38 9.03
C VAL A 11 -18.05 5.88 8.72
N VAL A 12 -17.41 6.28 7.64
CA VAL A 12 -17.32 7.69 7.20
C VAL A 12 -18.69 8.20 6.73
N GLY A 13 -19.42 7.36 6.03
CA GLY A 13 -20.69 7.66 5.37
C GLY A 13 -20.52 7.86 3.87
N LEU A 14 -21.39 7.18 3.10
CA LEU A 14 -21.33 7.18 1.62
C LEU A 14 -21.59 8.55 1.02
N ASP A 15 -22.43 9.36 1.62
CA ASP A 15 -22.65 10.76 1.20
C ASP A 15 -21.38 11.59 1.31
N THR A 16 -20.64 11.46 2.43
CA THR A 16 -19.34 12.12 2.62
C THR A 16 -18.33 11.60 1.59
N MET A 17 -18.27 10.30 1.38
CA MET A 17 -17.40 9.70 0.35
C MET A 17 -17.70 10.24 -1.04
N CYS A 18 -18.99 10.34 -1.40
CA CYS A 18 -19.42 10.90 -2.69
C CYS A 18 -19.02 12.37 -2.83
N TYR A 19 -19.22 13.15 -1.77
CA TYR A 19 -18.83 14.56 -1.77
C TYR A 19 -17.33 14.73 -1.99
N VAL A 20 -16.51 13.97 -1.27
CA VAL A 20 -15.04 13.99 -1.42
C VAL A 20 -14.63 13.55 -2.82
N ALA A 21 -15.18 12.47 -3.35
CA ALA A 21 -14.87 11.97 -4.70
C ALA A 21 -15.22 13.01 -5.77
N ASN A 22 -16.41 13.59 -5.71
CA ASN A 22 -16.83 14.62 -6.67
C ASN A 22 -15.95 15.86 -6.57
N THR A 23 -15.63 16.31 -5.35
CA THR A 23 -14.74 17.46 -5.15
C THR A 23 -13.34 17.19 -5.73
N ALA A 24 -12.78 16.00 -5.49
CA ALA A 24 -11.48 15.63 -6.05
C ALA A 24 -11.53 15.59 -7.60
N TYR A 25 -12.58 15.02 -8.17
CA TYR A 25 -12.78 14.99 -9.62
C TYR A 25 -12.83 16.39 -10.23
N GLU A 26 -13.54 17.34 -9.60
CA GLU A 26 -13.71 18.70 -10.09
C GLU A 26 -12.48 19.58 -9.85
N LYS A 27 -11.81 19.42 -8.69
CA LYS A 27 -10.72 20.30 -8.27
C LYS A 27 -9.32 19.85 -8.71
N CYS A 28 -9.19 18.60 -9.17
CA CYS A 28 -7.94 18.05 -9.68
C CYS A 28 -8.05 17.71 -11.18
N PRO A 29 -8.32 18.69 -12.08
CA PRO A 29 -8.56 18.42 -13.49
C PRO A 29 -7.33 17.83 -14.21
N ASP A 30 -6.14 18.17 -13.74
CA ASP A 30 -4.86 17.74 -14.32
C ASP A 30 -4.33 16.42 -13.76
N ASP A 31 -5.05 15.80 -12.82
CA ASP A 31 -4.66 14.49 -12.28
C ASP A 31 -4.83 13.43 -13.38
N PRO A 32 -3.76 12.68 -13.74
CA PRO A 32 -3.82 11.66 -14.78
C PRO A 32 -4.78 10.50 -14.45
N GLU A 33 -5.10 10.30 -13.18
CA GLU A 33 -5.99 9.25 -12.70
C GLU A 33 -7.33 9.79 -12.17
N LYS A 34 -7.69 11.04 -12.44
CA LYS A 34 -8.91 11.68 -11.92
C LYS A 34 -10.19 10.86 -12.14
N ASP A 35 -10.21 10.06 -13.19
CA ASP A 35 -11.38 9.23 -13.52
C ASP A 35 -11.68 8.13 -12.49
N VAL A 36 -10.74 7.83 -11.56
CA VAL A 36 -11.01 6.92 -10.44
C VAL A 36 -12.04 7.49 -9.46
N PHE A 37 -12.21 8.83 -9.46
CA PHE A 37 -13.19 9.50 -8.62
C PHE A 37 -14.60 9.48 -9.21
N LYS A 38 -14.80 9.03 -10.47
CA LYS A 38 -16.13 8.76 -11.02
C LYS A 38 -16.76 7.58 -10.29
N LEU A 39 -17.78 7.88 -9.51
CA LEU A 39 -18.42 6.86 -8.69
C LEU A 39 -19.30 5.93 -9.56
N PRO A 40 -19.25 4.62 -9.34
CA PRO A 40 -20.11 3.69 -10.06
C PRO A 40 -21.57 3.85 -9.65
N ASP A 41 -22.49 3.52 -10.57
CA ASP A 41 -23.93 3.72 -10.43
C ASP A 41 -24.54 3.11 -9.16
N TYR A 42 -24.00 1.99 -8.70
CA TYR A 42 -24.51 1.37 -7.47
C TYR A 42 -24.31 2.26 -6.24
N ILE A 43 -23.24 3.07 -6.17
CA ILE A 43 -23.03 4.05 -5.09
C ILE A 43 -24.14 5.12 -5.13
N ASN A 44 -24.43 5.67 -6.31
CA ASN A 44 -25.48 6.66 -6.46
C ASN A 44 -26.85 6.12 -6.05
N LYS A 45 -27.14 4.86 -6.39
CA LYS A 45 -28.37 4.16 -5.96
C LYS A 45 -28.40 3.95 -4.45
N MET A 46 -27.28 3.58 -3.82
CA MET A 46 -27.21 3.43 -2.37
C MET A 46 -27.51 4.76 -1.65
N VAL A 47 -26.90 5.86 -2.13
CA VAL A 47 -27.14 7.20 -1.56
C VAL A 47 -28.59 7.63 -1.74
N SER A 48 -29.17 7.43 -2.91
CA SER A 48 -30.58 7.73 -3.20
C SER A 48 -31.55 6.95 -2.30
N ASN A 49 -31.21 5.70 -1.97
CA ASN A 49 -31.95 4.85 -1.04
C ASN A 49 -31.65 5.17 0.42
N LYS A 50 -30.82 6.19 0.72
CA LYS A 50 -30.36 6.54 2.08
C LYS A 50 -29.60 5.42 2.78
N TRP A 51 -28.93 4.56 2.03
CA TRP A 51 -28.02 3.54 2.57
C TRP A 51 -26.64 4.14 2.76
N LEU A 52 -26.51 4.94 3.79
CA LEU A 52 -25.33 5.81 3.99
C LEU A 52 -24.26 5.20 4.88
N GLY A 53 -24.39 3.95 5.27
CA GLY A 53 -23.47 3.26 6.19
C GLY A 53 -24.01 3.17 7.62
N GLN A 54 -23.11 3.18 8.60
CA GLN A 54 -23.47 2.97 10.01
C GLN A 54 -24.48 4.00 10.54
N LYS A 55 -24.37 5.24 10.12
CA LYS A 55 -25.27 6.33 10.56
C LYS A 55 -26.73 6.15 10.14
N SER A 56 -26.99 5.37 9.10
CA SER A 56 -28.33 5.02 8.61
C SER A 56 -28.70 3.56 8.90
N GLY A 57 -27.86 2.81 9.61
CA GLY A 57 -28.06 1.41 9.93
C GLY A 57 -27.76 0.43 8.79
N GLN A 58 -27.47 0.91 7.61
CA GLN A 58 -27.14 0.09 6.42
C GLN A 58 -26.31 0.88 5.39
N GLY A 59 -25.41 0.17 4.73
CA GLY A 59 -24.51 0.65 3.68
C GLY A 59 -24.00 -0.53 2.87
N PHE A 60 -22.70 -0.72 2.71
CA PHE A 60 -22.14 -1.98 2.20
C PHE A 60 -22.43 -3.17 3.10
N TYR A 61 -22.64 -2.90 4.37
CA TYR A 61 -23.01 -3.90 5.37
C TYR A 61 -24.27 -3.49 6.11
N LYS A 62 -25.07 -4.50 6.49
CA LYS A 62 -26.29 -4.33 7.27
C LYS A 62 -26.30 -5.33 8.41
N LYS A 63 -26.56 -4.86 9.63
CA LYS A 63 -26.81 -5.73 10.76
C LYS A 63 -28.28 -6.15 10.73
N VAL A 64 -28.53 -7.45 10.56
CA VAL A 64 -29.91 -8.01 10.45
C VAL A 64 -30.40 -8.56 11.78
N ASP A 65 -29.47 -9.02 12.67
CA ASP A 65 -29.78 -9.49 14.01
C ASP A 65 -28.53 -9.39 14.89
N LYS A 66 -28.65 -9.72 16.20
CA LYS A 66 -27.51 -9.71 17.15
C LYS A 66 -26.34 -10.57 16.60
N GLY A 67 -25.25 -9.87 16.19
CA GLY A 67 -24.04 -10.52 15.69
C GLY A 67 -24.09 -10.97 14.21
N ILE A 68 -25.22 -10.89 13.53
CA ILE A 68 -25.36 -11.29 12.12
C ILE A 68 -25.23 -10.05 11.23
N ILE A 69 -24.22 -10.06 10.36
CA ILE A 69 -23.95 -8.99 9.40
C ILE A 69 -24.09 -9.56 8.00
N HIS A 70 -24.93 -8.94 7.18
CA HIS A 70 -25.05 -9.20 5.77
C HIS A 70 -24.19 -8.21 4.98
N SER A 71 -23.71 -8.63 3.81
CA SER A 71 -23.04 -7.77 2.82
C SER A 71 -23.95 -7.48 1.64
N LEU A 72 -23.84 -6.27 1.09
CA LEU A 72 -24.56 -5.90 -0.11
C LEU A 72 -23.96 -6.61 -1.34
N ASN A 73 -24.79 -7.27 -2.12
CA ASN A 73 -24.43 -7.73 -3.44
C ASN A 73 -24.48 -6.52 -4.40
N LEU A 74 -23.35 -6.12 -4.95
CA LEU A 74 -23.23 -4.91 -5.76
C LEU A 74 -23.91 -5.01 -7.13
N LYS A 75 -24.31 -6.22 -7.57
CA LYS A 75 -25.02 -6.43 -8.82
C LYS A 75 -26.53 -6.37 -8.64
N THR A 76 -27.05 -7.05 -7.59
CA THR A 76 -28.49 -7.13 -7.33
C THR A 76 -28.99 -6.04 -6.39
N LEU A 77 -28.11 -5.44 -5.62
CA LEU A 77 -28.40 -4.51 -4.52
C LEU A 77 -29.25 -5.15 -3.40
N GLU A 78 -29.10 -6.44 -3.21
CA GLU A 78 -29.72 -7.20 -2.13
C GLU A 78 -28.71 -7.53 -1.04
N TYR A 79 -29.17 -7.62 0.21
CA TYR A 79 -28.32 -8.01 1.32
C TYR A 79 -28.30 -9.52 1.50
N GLU A 80 -27.11 -10.09 1.44
CA GLU A 80 -26.87 -11.53 1.52
C GLU A 80 -25.96 -11.87 2.70
N PRO A 81 -26.05 -13.08 3.29
CA PRO A 81 -25.10 -13.56 4.28
C PRO A 81 -23.66 -13.45 3.74
N MET A 82 -22.74 -12.97 4.59
CA MET A 82 -21.34 -12.82 4.19
C MET A 82 -20.71 -14.17 3.84
N ASN A 83 -20.28 -14.31 2.58
CA ASN A 83 -19.54 -15.48 2.12
C ASN A 83 -18.03 -15.26 2.33
N LYS A 84 -17.49 -15.82 3.42
CA LYS A 84 -16.07 -15.75 3.74
C LYS A 84 -15.30 -16.84 2.96
N LYS A 85 -14.89 -16.52 1.74
CA LYS A 85 -14.00 -17.40 0.97
C LYS A 85 -12.57 -17.36 1.54
N ARG A 86 -11.96 -18.53 1.61
CA ARG A 86 -10.53 -18.66 1.92
C ARG A 86 -9.75 -18.63 0.60
N HIS A 87 -8.68 -17.85 0.55
CA HIS A 87 -7.79 -17.75 -0.60
C HIS A 87 -6.41 -18.29 -0.22
N ALA A 88 -5.80 -19.07 -1.11
CA ALA A 88 -4.50 -19.67 -0.90
C ALA A 88 -3.42 -18.62 -0.64
N ALA A 89 -3.46 -17.48 -1.37
CA ALA A 89 -2.57 -16.35 -1.16
C ALA A 89 -2.50 -15.89 0.29
N PHE A 90 -3.65 -15.75 0.96
CA PHE A 90 -3.67 -15.33 2.37
C PHE A 90 -3.19 -16.41 3.34
N THR A 91 -3.39 -17.69 2.99
CA THR A 91 -2.87 -18.79 3.80
C THR A 91 -1.34 -18.80 3.73
N LEU A 92 -0.77 -18.73 2.53
CA LEU A 92 0.68 -18.64 2.32
C LEU A 92 1.30 -17.42 3.00
N ALA A 93 0.62 -16.27 2.94
CA ALA A 93 1.10 -15.05 3.58
C ALA A 93 1.14 -15.15 5.11
N LYS A 94 0.20 -15.86 5.73
CA LYS A 94 0.18 -16.06 7.19
C LYS A 94 1.36 -16.86 7.72
N GLU A 95 1.96 -17.70 6.88
CA GLU A 95 3.15 -18.48 7.22
C GLU A 95 4.42 -17.65 7.20
N LYS A 96 4.37 -16.42 6.68
CA LYS A 96 5.51 -15.51 6.59
C LYS A 96 5.54 -14.55 7.77
N THR A 97 6.70 -14.40 8.37
CA THR A 97 6.92 -13.51 9.52
C THR A 97 6.98 -12.07 9.08
N TYR A 98 7.76 -11.77 8.04
CA TYR A 98 8.02 -10.40 7.61
C TYR A 98 6.98 -9.91 6.61
N LEU A 99 6.61 -8.63 6.72
CA LEU A 99 5.63 -7.99 5.82
C LEU A 99 6.05 -8.06 4.35
N ARG A 100 7.33 -7.87 4.06
CA ARG A 100 7.90 -8.00 2.70
C ARG A 100 7.60 -9.38 2.09
N ASP A 101 7.82 -10.44 2.86
CA ASP A 101 7.59 -11.81 2.40
C ASP A 101 6.10 -12.11 2.24
N ARG A 102 5.25 -11.54 3.12
CA ARG A 102 3.79 -11.61 2.99
C ARG A 102 3.31 -10.97 1.70
N LEU A 103 3.79 -9.76 1.39
CA LEU A 103 3.46 -9.05 0.15
C LEU A 103 3.88 -9.87 -1.08
N ASN A 104 5.11 -10.40 -1.07
CA ASN A 104 5.60 -11.25 -2.16
C ASN A 104 4.75 -12.50 -2.34
N ALA A 105 4.40 -13.20 -1.26
CA ALA A 105 3.58 -14.41 -1.33
C ALA A 105 2.20 -14.13 -1.95
N ILE A 106 1.58 -13.01 -1.59
CA ILE A 106 0.26 -12.64 -2.11
C ILE A 106 0.34 -12.18 -3.55
N VAL A 107 1.23 -11.23 -3.86
CA VAL A 107 1.32 -10.60 -5.19
C VAL A 107 1.74 -11.59 -6.27
N ARG A 108 2.49 -12.64 -5.90
CA ARG A 108 2.94 -13.70 -6.81
C ARG A 108 2.00 -14.91 -6.87
N SER A 109 0.92 -14.89 -6.10
CA SER A 109 -0.08 -15.98 -6.14
C SER A 109 -0.94 -15.86 -7.39
N ASP A 110 -1.25 -17.02 -8.00
CA ASP A 110 -2.09 -17.13 -9.20
C ASP A 110 -3.59 -17.20 -8.86
N ASP A 111 -3.97 -16.99 -7.60
CA ASP A 111 -5.38 -16.98 -7.21
C ASP A 111 -6.03 -15.60 -7.37
N VAL A 112 -7.36 -15.56 -7.25
CA VAL A 112 -8.16 -14.33 -7.41
C VAL A 112 -7.70 -13.22 -6.44
N ALA A 113 -7.23 -13.56 -5.24
CA ALA A 113 -6.77 -12.57 -4.27
C ALA A 113 -5.40 -12.00 -4.68
N GLY A 114 -4.50 -12.83 -5.20
CA GLY A 114 -3.22 -12.39 -5.74
C GLY A 114 -3.40 -11.45 -6.94
N GLU A 115 -4.25 -11.82 -7.88
CA GLU A 115 -4.59 -10.99 -9.04
C GLU A 115 -5.22 -9.64 -8.64
N PHE A 116 -6.17 -9.66 -7.69
CA PHE A 116 -6.79 -8.43 -7.19
C PHE A 116 -5.75 -7.49 -6.56
N LEU A 117 -4.89 -8.03 -5.68
CA LEU A 117 -3.87 -7.23 -5.01
C LEU A 117 -2.79 -6.74 -5.98
N TRP A 118 -2.39 -7.58 -6.94
CA TRP A 118 -1.48 -7.14 -7.99
C TRP A 118 -2.05 -5.94 -8.77
N LYS A 119 -3.28 -6.02 -9.25
CA LYS A 119 -3.94 -4.92 -9.99
C LYS A 119 -4.04 -3.65 -9.14
N THR A 120 -4.33 -3.79 -7.85
CA THR A 120 -4.41 -2.64 -6.94
C THR A 120 -3.04 -2.03 -6.70
N PHE A 121 -2.04 -2.85 -6.35
CA PHE A 121 -0.69 -2.34 -6.10
C PHE A 121 -0.04 -1.79 -7.35
N SER A 122 -0.10 -2.49 -8.49
CA SER A 122 0.53 -2.00 -9.73
C SER A 122 0.00 -0.63 -10.11
N ARG A 123 -1.31 -0.40 -10.04
CA ARG A 123 -1.90 0.91 -10.33
C ARG A 123 -1.44 1.97 -9.33
N THR A 124 -1.48 1.68 -8.04
CA THR A 124 -1.04 2.62 -7.00
C THR A 124 0.44 2.98 -7.14
N LEU A 125 1.30 1.98 -7.38
CA LEU A 125 2.75 2.19 -7.50
C LEU A 125 3.11 2.96 -8.78
N ILE A 126 2.47 2.66 -9.90
CA ILE A 126 2.64 3.43 -11.15
C ILE A 126 2.18 4.88 -10.97
N TYR A 127 1.02 5.09 -10.34
CA TYR A 127 0.53 6.42 -10.04
C TYR A 127 1.51 7.21 -9.17
N SER A 128 1.98 6.61 -8.07
CA SER A 128 3.00 7.23 -7.20
C SER A 128 4.30 7.53 -7.95
N ALA A 129 4.74 6.62 -8.82
CA ALA A 129 5.96 6.79 -9.60
C ALA A 129 5.84 7.89 -10.68
N ASN A 130 4.67 8.05 -11.30
CA ASN A 130 4.41 9.13 -12.26
C ASN A 130 4.39 10.50 -11.58
N LEU A 131 3.87 10.58 -10.37
CA LEU A 131 3.74 11.84 -9.64
C LEU A 131 4.99 12.20 -8.82
N ALA A 132 5.90 11.28 -8.57
CA ALA A 132 7.06 11.49 -7.70
C ALA A 132 7.89 12.71 -8.08
N VAL A 133 8.05 12.97 -9.38
CA VAL A 133 8.80 14.12 -9.91
C VAL A 133 8.01 15.42 -9.95
N ILE A 134 6.73 15.39 -9.56
CA ILE A 134 5.80 16.53 -9.68
C ILE A 134 5.41 17.06 -8.30
N ILE A 135 5.14 16.16 -7.34
CA ILE A 135 4.50 16.51 -6.07
C ILE A 135 5.46 16.53 -4.87
N ALA A 136 6.68 16.05 -5.02
CA ALA A 136 7.66 15.98 -3.95
C ALA A 136 9.09 16.11 -4.49
N ASP A 137 10.00 16.55 -3.64
CA ASP A 137 11.43 16.67 -3.98
C ASP A 137 12.12 15.30 -4.03
N ASP A 138 11.55 14.30 -3.33
CA ASP A 138 12.10 12.95 -3.27
C ASP A 138 11.04 11.88 -3.01
N VAL A 139 11.39 10.63 -3.30
CA VAL A 139 10.53 9.45 -3.11
C VAL A 139 10.29 9.13 -1.63
N TYR A 140 11.24 9.45 -0.77
CA TYR A 140 11.15 9.21 0.67
C TYR A 140 10.06 10.07 1.32
N SER A 141 9.90 11.32 0.88
CA SER A 141 8.86 12.22 1.38
C SER A 141 7.46 11.69 1.07
N ILE A 142 7.26 11.06 -0.10
CA ILE A 142 6.00 10.41 -0.46
C ILE A 142 5.74 9.19 0.46
N ASP A 143 6.73 8.33 0.64
CA ASP A 143 6.60 7.17 1.52
C ASP A 143 6.28 7.60 2.96
N ARG A 144 6.94 8.61 3.46
CA ARG A 144 6.69 9.20 4.78
C ARG A 144 5.27 9.73 4.93
N ALA A 145 4.79 10.47 3.92
CA ALA A 145 3.44 11.03 3.90
C ALA A 145 2.38 9.92 4.00
N MET A 146 2.57 8.81 3.27
CA MET A 146 1.66 7.68 3.33
C MET A 146 1.74 6.93 4.67
N LYS A 147 2.93 6.75 5.20
CA LYS A 147 3.13 6.08 6.51
C LYS A 147 2.53 6.90 7.65
N TRP A 148 2.79 8.19 7.70
CA TRP A 148 2.37 9.06 8.80
C TRP A 148 0.93 9.57 8.65
N GLY A 149 0.50 9.86 7.41
CA GLY A 149 -0.85 10.37 7.14
C GLY A 149 -1.93 9.29 7.11
N PHE A 150 -1.60 8.10 6.61
CA PHE A 150 -2.56 7.02 6.41
C PHE A 150 -2.28 5.76 7.24
N GLY A 151 -1.22 5.77 8.06
CA GLY A 151 -0.86 4.64 8.91
C GLY A 151 -0.41 3.41 8.13
N TRP A 152 0.19 3.59 6.96
CA TRP A 152 0.79 2.49 6.21
C TRP A 152 2.07 2.01 6.91
N GLU A 153 2.32 0.72 6.92
CA GLU A 153 3.59 0.17 7.44
C GLU A 153 4.74 0.36 6.46
N LEU A 154 4.44 0.34 5.14
CA LEU A 154 5.37 0.63 4.06
C LEU A 154 4.75 1.69 3.15
N GLY A 155 5.54 2.67 2.72
CA GLY A 155 5.13 3.60 1.67
C GLY A 155 5.18 2.97 0.27
N PRO A 156 4.70 3.66 -0.77
CA PRO A 156 4.63 3.11 -2.13
C PRO A 156 5.97 2.57 -2.65
N PHE A 157 7.06 3.29 -2.45
CA PHE A 157 8.39 2.90 -2.94
C PHE A 157 9.03 1.82 -2.08
N GLU A 158 8.76 1.79 -0.77
CA GLU A 158 9.13 0.67 0.09
C GLU A 158 8.35 -0.60 -0.30
N VAL A 159 7.08 -0.50 -0.73
CA VAL A 159 6.30 -1.63 -1.28
C VAL A 159 6.87 -2.10 -2.61
N LEU A 160 7.30 -1.17 -3.48
CA LEU A 160 7.95 -1.51 -4.75
C LEU A 160 9.23 -2.30 -4.53
N ASP A 161 10.07 -1.89 -3.58
CA ASP A 161 11.27 -2.64 -3.17
C ASP A 161 10.93 -3.99 -2.54
N ALA A 162 9.84 -4.07 -1.76
CA ALA A 162 9.37 -5.32 -1.18
C ALA A 162 8.92 -6.33 -2.24
N ILE A 163 8.21 -5.89 -3.27
CA ILE A 163 7.79 -6.71 -4.41
C ILE A 163 8.98 -7.09 -5.29
N GLY A 164 9.95 -6.20 -5.41
CA GLY A 164 11.14 -6.28 -6.23
C GLY A 164 10.96 -5.57 -7.58
N LEU A 165 11.79 -4.55 -7.80
CA LEU A 165 11.71 -3.66 -8.97
C LEU A 165 11.68 -4.42 -10.30
N ASN A 166 12.58 -5.37 -10.48
CA ASN A 166 12.68 -6.13 -11.74
C ASN A 166 11.40 -6.93 -12.02
N TYR A 167 10.90 -7.66 -11.01
CA TYR A 167 9.65 -8.40 -11.12
C TYR A 167 8.47 -7.47 -11.44
N PHE A 168 8.39 -6.34 -10.74
CA PHE A 168 7.33 -5.35 -10.94
C PHE A 168 7.31 -4.84 -12.39
N VAL A 169 8.47 -4.39 -12.89
CA VAL A 169 8.58 -3.87 -14.26
C VAL A 169 8.24 -4.94 -15.30
N ASP A 170 8.73 -6.19 -15.13
CA ASP A 170 8.47 -7.27 -16.07
C ASP A 170 6.98 -7.65 -16.10
N ARG A 171 6.36 -7.72 -14.95
CA ARG A 171 4.93 -8.04 -14.87
C ARG A 171 4.07 -6.90 -15.42
N CYS A 172 4.39 -5.64 -15.14
CA CYS A 172 3.71 -4.50 -15.77
C CYS A 172 3.78 -4.58 -17.29
N LYS A 173 4.97 -4.85 -17.86
CA LYS A 173 5.12 -5.02 -19.32
C LYS A 173 4.28 -6.17 -19.86
N LYS A 174 4.28 -7.32 -19.18
CA LYS A 174 3.46 -8.48 -19.55
C LYS A 174 1.98 -8.15 -19.56
N ASP A 175 1.53 -7.35 -18.60
CA ASP A 175 0.12 -6.96 -18.42
C ASP A 175 -0.26 -5.74 -19.29
N GLY A 176 0.65 -5.21 -20.11
CA GLY A 176 0.42 -4.03 -20.95
C GLY A 176 0.29 -2.72 -20.17
N VAL A 177 0.80 -2.67 -18.95
CA VAL A 177 0.80 -1.46 -18.12
C VAL A 177 2.02 -0.62 -18.44
N ALA A 178 1.80 0.66 -18.78
CA ALA A 178 2.88 1.61 -19.03
C ALA A 178 3.69 1.85 -17.74
N VAL A 179 5.02 1.72 -17.86
CA VAL A 179 5.95 1.92 -16.75
C VAL A 179 6.67 3.25 -16.92
N PRO A 180 6.77 4.11 -15.90
CA PRO A 180 7.55 5.35 -15.95
C PRO A 180 8.99 5.12 -16.41
N SER A 181 9.52 6.02 -17.23
CA SER A 181 10.86 5.89 -17.84
C SER A 181 11.96 5.71 -16.81
N TRP A 182 11.89 6.43 -15.70
CA TRP A 182 12.91 6.33 -14.67
C TRP A 182 12.99 4.94 -13.98
N LEU A 183 11.86 4.23 -13.86
CA LEU A 183 11.86 2.83 -13.37
C LEU A 183 12.48 1.88 -14.41
N LEU A 184 12.27 2.15 -15.72
CA LEU A 184 12.92 1.42 -16.77
C LEU A 184 14.44 1.67 -16.79
N ASP A 185 14.85 2.90 -16.54
CA ASP A 185 16.25 3.29 -16.44
C ASP A 185 16.95 2.59 -15.26
N LEU A 186 16.30 2.53 -14.09
CA LEU A 186 16.82 1.76 -12.95
C LEU A 186 17.09 0.31 -13.34
N LYS A 187 16.11 -0.33 -13.96
CA LYS A 187 16.25 -1.72 -14.40
C LYS A 187 17.38 -1.88 -15.43
N SER A 188 17.52 -0.97 -16.39
CA SER A 188 18.59 -1.01 -17.39
C SER A 188 19.97 -0.87 -16.79
N LYS A 189 20.11 -0.09 -15.73
CA LYS A 189 21.33 0.10 -14.93
C LYS A 189 21.58 -1.02 -13.91
N GLN A 190 20.73 -2.05 -13.89
CA GLN A 190 20.77 -3.15 -12.91
C GLN A 190 20.62 -2.69 -11.45
N ILE A 191 19.98 -1.54 -11.24
CA ILE A 191 19.59 -1.06 -9.92
C ILE A 191 18.32 -1.80 -9.53
N SER A 192 18.37 -2.55 -8.44
CA SER A 192 17.31 -3.48 -8.04
C SER A 192 16.38 -2.95 -6.95
N SER A 193 16.72 -1.82 -6.34
CA SER A 193 15.95 -1.22 -5.24
C SER A 193 16.02 0.30 -5.26
N ILE A 194 15.01 0.94 -4.70
CA ILE A 194 14.93 2.40 -4.53
C ILE A 194 15.68 2.83 -3.28
N TYR A 195 15.64 1.99 -2.24
CA TYR A 195 16.38 2.21 -1.00
C TYR A 195 17.58 1.28 -0.89
N ALA A 196 18.69 1.81 -0.40
CA ALA A 196 19.89 1.05 -0.10
C ALA A 196 20.34 1.32 1.35
N TYR A 197 20.98 0.30 1.95
CA TYR A 197 21.62 0.41 3.25
C TYR A 197 23.09 0.02 3.08
N LEU A 198 24.00 0.96 3.35
CA LEU A 198 25.43 0.76 3.21
C LEU A 198 26.14 1.47 4.35
N ASP A 199 27.10 0.79 4.98
CA ASP A 199 27.95 1.32 6.05
C ASP A 199 27.20 2.04 7.19
N GLY A 200 26.06 1.47 7.57
CA GLY A 200 25.23 2.04 8.63
C GLY A 200 24.47 3.31 8.26
N LYS A 201 24.27 3.53 6.97
CA LYS A 201 23.50 4.65 6.44
C LYS A 201 22.41 4.14 5.52
N LYS A 202 21.32 4.88 5.43
CA LYS A 202 20.24 4.65 4.47
C LYS A 202 20.33 5.65 3.33
N TYR A 203 20.14 5.16 2.13
CA TYR A 203 20.12 5.95 0.91
C TYR A 203 18.78 5.75 0.21
N PHE A 204 18.37 6.75 -0.54
CA PHE A 204 17.27 6.64 -1.51
C PHE A 204 17.74 7.05 -2.90
N TYR A 205 17.13 6.48 -3.92
CA TYR A 205 17.43 6.88 -5.29
C TYR A 205 16.84 8.26 -5.57
N ASN A 206 17.71 9.24 -5.80
CA ASN A 206 17.33 10.60 -6.13
C ASN A 206 17.07 10.70 -7.65
N LEU A 207 15.85 11.12 -8.03
CA LEU A 207 15.41 11.16 -9.41
C LEU A 207 16.09 12.25 -10.22
N GLU A 208 16.47 13.36 -9.60
CA GLU A 208 17.18 14.48 -10.23
C GLU A 208 18.66 14.15 -10.42
N ALA A 209 19.33 13.72 -9.36
CA ALA A 209 20.73 13.31 -9.42
C ALA A 209 20.97 12.02 -10.21
N LYS A 210 19.93 11.19 -10.40
CA LYS A 210 19.97 9.84 -11.00
C LYS A 210 20.97 8.91 -10.32
N ASP A 211 21.14 9.06 -9.02
CA ASP A 211 22.04 8.31 -8.17
C ASP A 211 21.48 8.24 -6.75
N TYR A 212 22.12 7.44 -5.89
CA TYR A 212 21.75 7.34 -4.48
C TYR A 212 22.20 8.57 -3.69
N THR A 213 21.27 9.12 -2.91
CA THR A 213 21.53 10.20 -1.96
C THR A 213 21.33 9.69 -0.54
N GLU A 214 22.24 10.05 0.36
CA GLU A 214 22.13 9.71 1.77
C GLU A 214 20.90 10.34 2.41
N LEU A 215 20.12 9.53 3.13
CA LEU A 215 18.98 10.01 3.89
C LEU A 215 19.46 10.51 5.25
N LEU A 216 19.39 11.81 5.45
CA LEU A 216 19.74 12.42 6.73
C LEU A 216 18.57 12.28 7.71
N TYR A 217 18.78 11.52 8.77
CA TYR A 217 17.84 11.39 9.87
C TYR A 217 18.02 12.50 10.91
N HIS A 218 16.94 12.80 11.62
CA HIS A 218 17.05 13.55 12.85
C HIS A 218 17.82 12.71 13.89
N GLU A 219 18.71 13.32 14.68
CA GLU A 219 19.59 12.65 15.67
C GLU A 219 18.87 11.67 16.61
N LYS A 220 17.59 11.91 16.91
CA LYS A 220 16.77 11.06 17.78
C LYS A 220 16.00 9.97 17.03
N HIS A 221 16.21 9.81 15.71
CA HIS A 221 15.53 8.77 14.94
C HIS A 221 16.35 7.47 14.95
N ILE A 222 15.71 6.38 15.35
CA ILE A 222 16.32 5.04 15.33
C ILE A 222 15.69 4.24 14.20
N ASP A 223 16.51 3.81 13.24
CA ASP A 223 16.12 2.85 12.19
C ASP A 223 16.91 1.55 12.40
N PHE A 224 16.23 0.49 12.85
CA PHE A 224 16.86 -0.81 13.12
C PHE A 224 17.60 -1.41 11.92
N GLN A 225 17.16 -1.10 10.69
CA GLN A 225 17.82 -1.60 9.49
C GLN A 225 19.24 -1.01 9.33
N ILE A 226 19.44 0.21 9.80
CA ILE A 226 20.79 0.83 9.83
C ILE A 226 21.73 0.03 10.72
N TYR A 227 21.29 -0.30 11.94
CA TYR A 227 22.11 -1.10 12.87
C TYR A 227 22.33 -2.51 12.35
N LYS A 228 21.32 -3.13 11.76
CA LYS A 228 21.43 -4.45 11.12
C LYS A 228 22.42 -4.44 9.94
N SER A 229 22.48 -3.36 9.17
CA SER A 229 23.45 -3.23 8.07
C SER A 229 24.91 -3.13 8.54
N LYS A 230 25.14 -2.72 9.80
CA LYS A 230 26.44 -2.74 10.46
C LYS A 230 26.80 -4.10 11.08
N ASN A 231 25.98 -5.14 10.88
CA ASN A 231 26.10 -6.46 11.54
C ASN A 231 25.91 -6.42 13.06
N ASN A 232 25.19 -5.46 13.59
CA ASN A 232 24.91 -5.31 15.02
C ASN A 232 23.79 -6.24 15.53
N ILE A 233 23.56 -7.39 14.88
CA ILE A 233 22.62 -8.41 15.35
C ILE A 233 23.34 -9.30 16.36
N ILE A 234 22.93 -9.19 17.65
CA ILE A 234 23.50 -10.00 18.74
C ILE A 234 22.96 -11.43 18.66
N ASP A 235 21.63 -11.55 18.45
CA ASP A 235 20.93 -12.84 18.35
C ASP A 235 19.73 -12.73 17.43
N LYS A 236 19.38 -13.84 16.77
CA LYS A 236 18.27 -13.90 15.83
C LYS A 236 17.47 -15.19 15.98
N HIS A 237 16.20 -15.02 16.32
CA HIS A 237 15.22 -16.08 16.34
C HIS A 237 14.26 -15.94 15.14
N TRP A 238 13.43 -16.95 14.88
CA TRP A 238 12.46 -16.93 13.79
C TRP A 238 11.41 -15.81 13.90
N SER A 239 11.14 -15.32 15.10
CA SER A 239 10.09 -14.33 15.38
C SER A 239 10.63 -13.00 15.93
N ALA A 240 11.91 -12.90 16.23
CA ALA A 240 12.50 -11.72 16.85
C ALA A 240 13.99 -11.63 16.53
N SER A 241 14.56 -10.44 16.64
CA SER A 241 16.01 -10.23 16.64
C SER A 241 16.42 -9.31 17.80
N LEU A 242 17.54 -9.62 18.44
CA LEU A 242 18.19 -8.75 19.41
C LEU A 242 19.23 -7.92 18.67
N VAL A 243 19.06 -6.62 18.63
CA VAL A 243 19.90 -5.69 17.89
C VAL A 243 20.63 -4.79 18.88
N ASP A 244 21.96 -4.71 18.74
CA ASP A 244 22.80 -3.76 19.49
C ASP A 244 22.59 -2.36 18.83
N LEU A 245 22.11 -1.41 19.62
CA LEU A 245 21.95 -0.02 19.22
C LEU A 245 23.15 0.86 19.57
N GLU A 246 24.26 0.23 19.98
CA GLU A 246 25.45 0.90 20.46
C GLU A 246 25.26 1.54 21.87
N ASP A 247 26.29 2.14 22.42
CA ASP A 247 26.27 2.80 23.74
C ASP A 247 25.68 1.97 24.90
N GLY A 248 25.77 0.64 24.82
CA GLY A 248 25.25 -0.27 25.85
C GLY A 248 23.73 -0.48 25.80
N VAL A 249 23.08 -0.09 24.73
CA VAL A 249 21.63 -0.26 24.53
C VAL A 249 21.38 -1.38 23.51
N ALA A 250 20.48 -2.31 23.86
CA ALA A 250 20.00 -3.33 22.92
C ALA A 250 18.49 -3.31 22.84
N ALA A 251 17.95 -3.63 21.66
CA ALA A 251 16.51 -3.68 21.40
C ALA A 251 16.09 -5.05 20.86
N ILE A 252 14.92 -5.49 21.25
CA ILE A 252 14.25 -6.67 20.68
C ILE A 252 13.25 -6.15 19.64
N GLU A 253 13.35 -6.67 18.40
CA GLU A 253 12.48 -6.35 17.27
C GLU A 253 11.76 -7.60 16.76
#